data_7f44941caf3b24882bec0a5969f15605
#
_entry.id   7f44941caf3b24882bec0a5969f15605
#
_cell.length_a   1.000
_cell.length_b   1.000
_cell.length_c   1.000
_cell.angle_alpha   90.00
_cell.angle_beta   90.00
_cell.angle_gamma   90.00
#
_symmetry.space_group_name_H-M   'P 1'
#
loop_
_entity.id
_entity.type
_entity.pdbx_description
1 polymer ?
#
loop_
_entity_poly.entity_id
_entity_poly.type
_entity_poly.pdbx_seq_one_letter_code
_entity_poly.pdbx_strand_id
1 'polypeptide(L)'
;MWLNDIESEVASPVWQHWIALLSAGHAFVAHDLRGCGLSDRSAADTSLSAWVSDIEAVISAATLGRFVLIGLSQGAAIAVEYASRHPDRVAGLILCGGYTQGLHKRASSEAEREIGEALAKMMEFGWGTDNPAFRQIFSARFFPDGTAEQIGWMNAQMKACTTPAMSARILRACYDIDVAASAAKVTCPTLVLHSKQDAVVPFEAGRVMAGLIPGARFVPLESRSHLPMANDPAWQVLRSEVLSFLAAIDARGTKAIPVLTGLTQRERQVLELVARGRGNERIAAELGLANKTVRNHLTHLLDKLDVTTRSEAIVLARDAGLGSDR
;
A
#
# COMPACT_ATOMS: atom_id res chain seq x y z
N MET A 1 0.65 -7.08 -4.72
CA MET A 1 1.57 -8.24 -4.65
C MET A 1 1.57 -8.95 -6.01
N TRP A 2 2.56 -9.78 -6.31
CA TRP A 2 2.61 -10.57 -7.55
C TRP A 2 1.61 -11.73 -7.48
N LEU A 3 0.71 -11.81 -8.48
CA LEU A 3 -0.32 -12.85 -8.60
C LEU A 3 -1.11 -13.08 -7.30
N ASN A 4 -2.11 -12.30 -7.08
CA ASN A 4 -2.95 -12.35 -5.89
C ASN A 4 -4.41 -12.76 -6.22
N ASP A 5 -5.09 -13.20 -5.18
CA ASP A 5 -6.52 -13.51 -5.16
C ASP A 5 -7.00 -13.28 -3.73
N ILE A 6 -7.55 -12.09 -3.49
CA ILE A 6 -7.90 -11.61 -2.15
C ILE A 6 -8.92 -12.53 -1.48
N GLU A 7 -9.88 -13.06 -2.22
CA GLU A 7 -10.91 -13.94 -1.65
C GLU A 7 -10.29 -15.18 -1.00
N SER A 8 -9.27 -15.78 -1.66
CA SER A 8 -8.55 -16.94 -1.11
C SER A 8 -7.53 -16.56 -0.04
N GLU A 9 -7.02 -15.32 -0.04
CA GLU A 9 -5.96 -14.86 0.86
C GLU A 9 -6.45 -14.59 2.29
N VAL A 10 -7.70 -14.15 2.46
CA VAL A 10 -8.25 -13.69 3.76
C VAL A 10 -8.14 -14.78 4.85
N ALA A 11 -8.39 -16.04 4.53
CA ALA A 11 -8.33 -17.17 5.47
C ALA A 11 -7.12 -18.08 5.23
N SER A 12 -6.11 -17.62 4.51
CA SER A 12 -5.00 -18.48 4.10
C SER A 12 -3.94 -18.66 5.19
N PRO A 13 -3.23 -19.81 5.24
CA PRO A 13 -2.12 -20.01 6.16
C PRO A 13 -0.89 -19.14 5.82
N VAL A 14 -0.94 -18.45 4.67
CA VAL A 14 0.15 -17.58 4.16
C VAL A 14 -0.11 -16.10 4.44
N TRP A 15 -1.35 -15.61 4.31
CA TRP A 15 -1.63 -14.17 4.35
C TRP A 15 -2.43 -13.70 5.55
N GLN A 16 -3.17 -14.56 6.25
CA GLN A 16 -4.04 -14.15 7.36
C GLN A 16 -3.33 -13.30 8.42
N HIS A 17 -2.05 -13.58 8.73
CA HIS A 17 -1.29 -12.81 9.72
C HIS A 17 -0.89 -11.42 9.22
N TRP A 18 -0.62 -11.26 7.90
CA TRP A 18 -0.41 -9.97 7.27
C TRP A 18 -1.69 -9.13 7.27
N ILE A 19 -2.81 -9.73 6.87
CA ILE A 19 -4.11 -9.05 6.84
C ILE A 19 -4.50 -8.63 8.26
N ALA A 20 -4.35 -9.48 9.25
CA ALA A 20 -4.62 -9.16 10.65
C ALA A 20 -3.74 -7.99 11.16
N LEU A 21 -2.45 -7.96 10.78
CA LEU A 21 -1.56 -6.85 11.12
C LEU A 21 -2.02 -5.53 10.49
N LEU A 22 -2.35 -5.56 9.20
CA LEU A 22 -2.63 -4.36 8.41
C LEU A 22 -4.04 -3.80 8.65
N SER A 23 -4.98 -4.64 9.10
CA SER A 23 -6.34 -4.24 9.46
C SER A 23 -6.48 -3.88 10.95
N ALA A 24 -5.45 -4.04 11.76
CA ALA A 24 -5.49 -3.74 13.19
C ALA A 24 -5.59 -2.23 13.44
N GLY A 25 -6.80 -1.76 13.75
CA GLY A 25 -7.07 -0.35 14.07
C GLY A 25 -7.20 0.59 12.85
N HIS A 26 -7.11 0.06 11.63
CA HIS A 26 -7.21 0.83 10.39
C HIS A 26 -8.16 0.16 9.40
N ALA A 27 -8.77 0.95 8.52
CA ALA A 27 -9.43 0.41 7.34
C ALA A 27 -8.37 -0.13 6.36
N PHE A 28 -8.47 -1.40 5.99
CA PHE A 28 -7.57 -2.05 5.05
C PHE A 28 -8.30 -2.24 3.71
N VAL A 29 -7.72 -1.69 2.65
CA VAL A 29 -8.22 -1.83 1.28
C VAL A 29 -7.17 -2.54 0.45
N ALA A 30 -7.59 -3.57 -0.26
CA ALA A 30 -6.74 -4.31 -1.19
C ALA A 30 -7.53 -4.62 -2.48
N HIS A 31 -6.83 -4.92 -3.56
CA HIS A 31 -7.45 -5.30 -4.83
C HIS A 31 -6.65 -6.41 -5.50
N ASP A 32 -7.31 -7.18 -6.32
CA ASP A 32 -6.65 -8.14 -7.20
C ASP A 32 -6.00 -7.42 -8.37
N LEU A 33 -4.74 -7.80 -8.64
CA LEU A 33 -4.02 -7.28 -9.80
C LEU A 33 -4.79 -7.64 -11.08
N ARG A 34 -4.83 -6.72 -12.05
CA ARG A 34 -5.39 -7.04 -13.37
C ARG A 34 -4.78 -8.33 -13.94
N GLY A 35 -5.59 -9.19 -14.47
CA GLY A 35 -5.20 -10.52 -14.90
C GLY A 35 -5.27 -11.60 -13.80
N CYS A 36 -5.61 -11.26 -12.55
CA CYS A 36 -5.62 -12.17 -11.40
C CYS A 36 -6.94 -12.11 -10.63
N GLY A 37 -7.19 -13.15 -9.85
CA GLY A 37 -8.30 -13.22 -8.89
C GLY A 37 -9.65 -12.94 -9.51
N LEU A 38 -10.39 -12.01 -8.91
CA LEU A 38 -11.68 -11.51 -9.37
C LEU A 38 -11.58 -10.33 -10.36
N SER A 39 -10.38 -9.78 -10.58
CA SER A 39 -10.14 -8.77 -11.61
C SER A 39 -10.24 -9.36 -13.01
N ASP A 40 -10.44 -8.50 -14.04
CA ASP A 40 -10.51 -8.95 -15.44
C ASP A 40 -9.26 -9.77 -15.80
N ARG A 41 -9.46 -11.05 -16.04
CA ARG A 41 -8.40 -12.02 -16.37
C ARG A 41 -7.91 -11.90 -17.82
N SER A 42 -8.62 -11.16 -18.67
CA SER A 42 -8.28 -10.93 -20.08
C SER A 42 -7.55 -9.60 -20.33
N ALA A 43 -7.10 -8.92 -19.25
CA ALA A 43 -6.43 -7.62 -19.34
C ALA A 43 -5.31 -7.62 -20.39
N ALA A 44 -5.44 -6.75 -21.40
CA ALA A 44 -4.48 -6.66 -22.48
C ALA A 44 -3.18 -5.93 -22.09
N ASP A 45 -3.27 -4.93 -21.20
CA ASP A 45 -2.16 -4.11 -20.77
C ASP A 45 -1.73 -4.49 -19.34
N THR A 46 -0.49 -4.96 -19.19
CA THR A 46 0.16 -5.27 -17.91
C THR A 46 1.35 -4.36 -17.63
N SER A 47 1.35 -3.15 -18.19
CA SER A 47 2.38 -2.15 -17.94
C SER A 47 2.32 -1.58 -16.52
N LEU A 48 3.44 -1.03 -16.06
CA LEU A 48 3.51 -0.30 -14.79
C LEU A 48 2.47 0.84 -14.72
N SER A 49 2.28 1.57 -15.83
CA SER A 49 1.30 2.66 -15.89
C SER A 49 -0.13 2.15 -15.69
N ALA A 50 -0.46 1.00 -16.28
CA ALA A 50 -1.76 0.37 -16.12
C ALA A 50 -2.00 -0.07 -14.67
N TRP A 51 -1.00 -0.63 -14.00
CA TRP A 51 -1.10 -0.99 -12.57
C TRP A 51 -1.25 0.21 -11.66
N VAL A 52 -0.61 1.34 -11.97
CA VAL A 52 -0.81 2.61 -11.23
C VAL A 52 -2.23 3.11 -11.42
N SER A 53 -2.77 3.05 -12.64
CA SER A 53 -4.16 3.45 -12.92
C SER A 53 -5.19 2.57 -12.19
N ASP A 54 -4.89 1.28 -11.95
CA ASP A 54 -5.74 0.43 -11.11
C ASP A 54 -5.81 0.94 -9.67
N ILE A 55 -4.66 1.33 -9.09
CA ILE A 55 -4.63 1.93 -7.75
C ILE A 55 -5.44 3.22 -7.73
N GLU A 56 -5.31 4.09 -8.73
CA GLU A 56 -6.09 5.33 -8.85
C GLU A 56 -7.60 5.06 -8.85
N ALA A 57 -8.04 4.04 -9.61
CA ALA A 57 -9.44 3.63 -9.69
C ALA A 57 -9.96 3.10 -8.34
N VAL A 58 -9.19 2.22 -7.67
CA VAL A 58 -9.54 1.66 -6.36
C VAL A 58 -9.65 2.76 -5.30
N ILE A 59 -8.68 3.68 -5.24
CA ILE A 59 -8.67 4.80 -4.29
C ILE A 59 -9.88 5.71 -4.52
N SER A 60 -10.22 5.97 -5.80
CA SER A 60 -11.40 6.77 -6.16
C SER A 60 -12.69 6.07 -5.72
N ALA A 61 -12.83 4.78 -6.02
CA ALA A 61 -14.02 4.01 -5.66
C ALA A 61 -14.20 3.87 -4.14
N ALA A 62 -13.11 3.69 -3.40
CA ALA A 62 -13.11 3.60 -1.94
C ALA A 62 -13.19 4.99 -1.25
N THR A 63 -13.23 6.07 -2.00
CA THR A 63 -13.30 7.47 -1.49
C THR A 63 -12.24 7.76 -0.42
N LEU A 64 -11.04 7.18 -0.59
CA LEU A 64 -9.95 7.38 0.37
C LEU A 64 -9.42 8.80 0.30
N GLY A 65 -9.22 9.42 1.45
CA GLY A 65 -8.50 10.68 1.61
C GLY A 65 -6.98 10.46 1.49
N ARG A 66 -6.25 10.78 2.54
CA ARG A 66 -4.81 10.49 2.66
C ARG A 66 -4.60 9.16 3.36
N PHE A 67 -3.72 8.31 2.87
CA PHE A 67 -3.56 6.93 3.36
C PHE A 67 -2.08 6.48 3.36
N VAL A 68 -1.80 5.42 4.10
CA VAL A 68 -0.52 4.69 4.00
C VAL A 68 -0.64 3.66 2.88
N LEU A 69 0.29 3.69 1.93
CA LEU A 69 0.33 2.73 0.82
C LEU A 69 1.36 1.63 1.13
N ILE A 70 0.94 0.38 0.96
CA ILE A 70 1.77 -0.78 1.24
C ILE A 70 2.06 -1.50 -0.06
N GLY A 71 3.35 -1.65 -0.36
CA GLY A 71 3.84 -2.37 -1.53
C GLY A 71 4.64 -3.60 -1.14
N LEU A 72 4.21 -4.78 -1.60
CA LEU A 72 4.91 -6.04 -1.41
C LEU A 72 5.50 -6.51 -2.75
N SER A 73 6.78 -6.89 -2.79
CA SER A 73 7.44 -7.36 -4.00
C SER A 73 7.37 -6.31 -5.14
N GLN A 74 6.89 -6.65 -6.34
CA GLN A 74 6.68 -5.66 -7.41
C GLN A 74 5.68 -4.56 -7.02
N GLY A 75 4.77 -4.85 -6.09
CA GLY A 75 3.86 -3.84 -5.54
C GLY A 75 4.60 -2.67 -4.89
N ALA A 76 5.84 -2.88 -4.43
CA ALA A 76 6.68 -1.80 -3.91
C ALA A 76 7.07 -0.81 -5.03
N ALA A 77 7.44 -1.29 -6.21
CA ALA A 77 7.74 -0.42 -7.35
C ALA A 77 6.47 0.36 -7.81
N ILE A 78 5.33 -0.31 -7.86
CA ILE A 78 4.04 0.33 -8.22
C ILE A 78 3.69 1.41 -7.19
N ALA A 79 3.88 1.13 -5.88
CA ALA A 79 3.63 2.08 -4.81
C ALA A 79 4.56 3.30 -4.86
N VAL A 80 5.84 3.10 -5.18
CA VAL A 80 6.81 4.19 -5.40
C VAL A 80 6.39 5.08 -6.58
N GLU A 81 6.00 4.47 -7.70
CA GLU A 81 5.53 5.21 -8.87
C GLU A 81 4.26 6.01 -8.54
N TYR A 82 3.28 5.38 -7.87
CA TYR A 82 2.07 6.07 -7.43
C TYR A 82 2.40 7.25 -6.50
N ALA A 83 3.22 7.04 -5.47
CA ALA A 83 3.55 8.07 -4.50
C ALA A 83 4.30 9.26 -5.12
N SER A 84 5.14 9.00 -6.12
CA SER A 84 5.84 10.07 -6.86
C SER A 84 4.89 10.95 -7.70
N ARG A 85 3.79 10.37 -8.19
CA ARG A 85 2.75 11.09 -8.96
C ARG A 85 1.72 11.79 -8.07
N HIS A 86 1.47 11.25 -6.88
CA HIS A 86 0.40 11.71 -5.98
C HIS A 86 0.93 11.97 -4.55
N PRO A 87 1.92 12.88 -4.37
CA PRO A 87 2.57 13.09 -3.07
C PRO A 87 1.60 13.54 -1.97
N ASP A 88 0.54 14.27 -2.33
CA ASP A 88 -0.46 14.77 -1.38
C ASP A 88 -1.43 13.67 -0.89
N ARG A 89 -1.51 12.53 -1.59
CA ARG A 89 -2.43 11.43 -1.26
C ARG A 89 -1.78 10.39 -0.35
N VAL A 90 -0.45 10.28 -0.34
CA VAL A 90 0.27 9.25 0.41
C VAL A 90 0.80 9.83 1.72
N ALA A 91 0.31 9.33 2.85
CA ALA A 91 0.76 9.71 4.19
C ALA A 91 2.08 9.03 4.56
N GLY A 92 2.32 7.84 4.04
CA GLY A 92 3.56 7.07 4.22
C GLY A 92 3.60 5.86 3.31
N LEU A 93 4.80 5.32 3.08
CA LEU A 93 5.03 4.09 2.33
C LEU A 93 5.58 2.98 3.22
N ILE A 94 5.06 1.77 3.09
CA ILE A 94 5.65 0.54 3.65
C ILE A 94 5.96 -0.37 2.48
N LEU A 95 7.24 -0.67 2.25
CA LEU A 95 7.75 -1.43 1.13
C LEU A 95 8.47 -2.68 1.63
N CYS A 96 8.01 -3.88 1.27
CA CYS A 96 8.60 -5.12 1.73
C CYS A 96 8.99 -6.03 0.56
N GLY A 97 10.25 -6.52 0.55
CA GLY A 97 10.78 -7.39 -0.50
C GLY A 97 10.78 -6.77 -1.89
N GLY A 98 10.84 -5.42 -1.97
CA GLY A 98 10.69 -4.66 -3.19
C GLY A 98 11.99 -4.34 -3.92
N TYR A 99 11.84 -3.72 -5.08
CA TYR A 99 12.94 -3.25 -5.93
C TYR A 99 12.50 -2.01 -6.72
N THR A 100 13.46 -1.18 -7.11
CA THR A 100 13.23 -0.05 -8.04
C THR A 100 13.44 -0.45 -9.50
N GLN A 101 14.26 -1.48 -9.75
CA GLN A 101 14.56 -1.97 -11.08
C GLN A 101 14.31 -3.47 -11.18
N GLY A 102 13.52 -3.88 -12.16
CA GLY A 102 13.25 -5.27 -12.51
C GLY A 102 14.49 -6.01 -13.01
N LEU A 103 14.37 -7.32 -13.21
CA LEU A 103 15.51 -8.19 -13.57
C LEU A 103 16.25 -7.70 -14.80
N HIS A 104 15.56 -7.31 -15.88
CA HIS A 104 16.19 -6.88 -17.12
C HIS A 104 17.03 -5.59 -16.99
N LYS A 105 16.72 -4.77 -15.96
CA LYS A 105 17.46 -3.53 -15.70
C LYS A 105 18.60 -3.71 -14.70
N ARG A 106 18.45 -4.60 -13.71
CA ARG A 106 19.46 -4.82 -12.68
C ARG A 106 20.42 -5.98 -12.94
N ALA A 107 20.07 -6.89 -13.88
CA ALA A 107 20.90 -8.05 -14.16
C ALA A 107 22.31 -7.65 -14.59
N SER A 108 23.31 -8.24 -13.91
CA SER A 108 24.72 -8.01 -14.16
C SER A 108 25.28 -8.85 -15.30
N SER A 109 24.55 -9.90 -15.71
CA SER A 109 24.97 -10.84 -16.75
C SER A 109 23.79 -11.29 -17.63
N GLU A 110 24.11 -11.78 -18.83
CA GLU A 110 23.13 -12.39 -19.72
C GLU A 110 22.55 -13.68 -19.12
N ALA A 111 23.38 -14.45 -18.43
CA ALA A 111 22.91 -15.67 -17.74
C ALA A 111 21.79 -15.41 -16.72
N GLU A 112 21.83 -14.28 -15.99
CA GLU A 112 20.74 -13.89 -15.09
C GLU A 112 19.44 -13.59 -15.86
N ARG A 113 19.53 -12.95 -17.03
CA ARG A 113 18.36 -12.70 -17.88
C ARG A 113 17.79 -13.98 -18.46
N GLU A 114 18.64 -14.89 -18.91
CA GLU A 114 18.24 -16.20 -19.43
C GLU A 114 17.51 -17.03 -18.35
N ILE A 115 17.98 -17.02 -17.11
CA ILE A 115 17.30 -17.67 -15.98
C ILE A 115 15.91 -17.07 -15.78
N GLY A 116 15.78 -15.75 -15.85
CA GLY A 116 14.50 -15.06 -15.75
C GLY A 116 13.53 -15.49 -16.85
N GLU A 117 13.98 -15.53 -18.09
CA GLU A 117 13.15 -15.97 -19.22
C GLU A 117 12.80 -17.47 -19.13
N ALA A 118 13.71 -18.31 -18.65
CA ALA A 118 13.41 -19.72 -18.38
C ALA A 118 12.29 -19.89 -17.35
N LEU A 119 12.31 -19.09 -16.27
CA LEU A 119 11.23 -19.06 -15.28
C LEU A 119 9.88 -18.62 -15.91
N ALA A 120 9.89 -17.60 -16.77
CA ALA A 120 8.68 -17.16 -17.47
C ALA A 120 8.12 -18.25 -18.39
N LYS A 121 8.98 -18.95 -19.12
CA LYS A 121 8.58 -20.12 -19.94
C LYS A 121 8.02 -21.25 -19.09
N MET A 122 8.63 -21.54 -17.95
CA MET A 122 8.10 -22.55 -17.02
C MET A 122 6.69 -22.21 -16.53
N MET A 123 6.40 -20.93 -16.30
CA MET A 123 5.03 -20.50 -15.96
C MET A 123 4.09 -20.73 -17.15
N GLU A 124 4.51 -20.37 -18.34
CA GLU A 124 3.70 -20.48 -19.57
C GLU A 124 3.25 -21.93 -19.84
N PHE A 125 4.12 -22.91 -19.58
CA PHE A 125 3.84 -24.33 -19.86
C PHE A 125 3.35 -25.11 -18.63
N GLY A 126 3.82 -24.77 -17.43
CA GLY A 126 3.62 -25.61 -16.24
C GLY A 126 2.62 -25.07 -15.23
N TRP A 127 2.22 -23.79 -15.32
CA TRP A 127 1.42 -23.12 -14.27
C TRP A 127 0.05 -23.74 -14.06
N GLY A 128 -0.65 -24.08 -15.12
CA GLY A 128 -2.00 -24.65 -15.10
C GLY A 128 -2.07 -26.15 -14.91
N THR A 129 -0.93 -26.86 -14.92
CA THR A 129 -0.91 -28.32 -14.82
C THR A 129 -1.33 -28.82 -13.44
N ASP A 130 -1.85 -30.07 -13.36
CA ASP A 130 -2.19 -30.68 -12.06
C ASP A 130 -0.95 -31.01 -11.25
N ASN A 131 0.15 -31.38 -11.90
CA ASN A 131 1.44 -31.57 -11.22
C ASN A 131 1.96 -30.23 -10.67
N PRO A 132 2.14 -30.08 -9.34
CA PRO A 132 2.61 -28.84 -8.74
C PRO A 132 4.11 -28.56 -8.94
N ALA A 133 4.89 -29.49 -9.51
CA ALA A 133 6.36 -29.38 -9.59
C ALA A 133 6.84 -28.05 -10.16
N PHE A 134 6.20 -27.55 -11.22
CA PHE A 134 6.57 -26.27 -11.83
C PHE A 134 6.29 -25.07 -10.90
N ARG A 135 5.22 -25.12 -10.11
CA ARG A 135 4.90 -24.05 -9.14
C ARG A 135 5.73 -24.14 -7.88
N GLN A 136 6.16 -25.36 -7.49
CA GLN A 136 7.03 -25.58 -6.33
C GLN A 136 8.36 -24.83 -6.42
N ILE A 137 8.88 -24.59 -7.63
CA ILE A 137 10.08 -23.78 -7.82
C ILE A 137 9.84 -22.36 -7.29
N PHE A 138 8.66 -21.80 -7.52
CA PHE A 138 8.30 -20.46 -7.04
C PHE A 138 8.02 -20.48 -5.53
N SER A 139 7.17 -21.41 -5.04
CA SER A 139 6.86 -21.47 -3.61
C SER A 139 8.10 -21.76 -2.76
N ALA A 140 9.05 -22.57 -3.23
CA ALA A 140 10.32 -22.82 -2.55
C ALA A 140 11.25 -21.59 -2.51
N ARG A 141 11.14 -20.69 -3.49
CA ARG A 141 11.88 -19.43 -3.47
C ARG A 141 11.20 -18.37 -2.59
N PHE A 142 9.86 -18.37 -2.56
CA PHE A 142 9.10 -17.44 -1.74
C PHE A 142 9.16 -17.78 -0.24
N PHE A 143 9.03 -19.08 0.08
CA PHE A 143 8.92 -19.58 1.44
C PHE A 143 9.75 -20.85 1.61
N PRO A 144 11.11 -20.77 1.59
CA PRO A 144 11.97 -21.95 1.66
C PRO A 144 11.77 -22.78 2.94
N ASP A 145 11.36 -22.14 4.03
CA ASP A 145 11.10 -22.75 5.33
C ASP A 145 9.58 -22.89 5.62
N GLY A 146 8.74 -22.78 4.57
CA GLY A 146 7.29 -22.92 4.67
C GLY A 146 6.87 -24.36 5.02
N THR A 147 5.80 -24.49 5.81
CA THR A 147 5.20 -25.80 6.11
C THR A 147 4.61 -26.44 4.84
N ALA A 148 4.39 -27.76 4.87
CA ALA A 148 3.75 -28.47 3.76
C ALA A 148 2.36 -27.87 3.42
N GLU A 149 1.61 -27.43 4.45
CA GLU A 149 0.32 -26.77 4.28
C GLU A 149 0.47 -25.42 3.54
N GLN A 150 1.42 -24.56 3.95
CA GLN A 150 1.69 -23.26 3.34
C GLN A 150 2.14 -23.41 1.89
N ILE A 151 3.05 -24.35 1.61
CA ILE A 151 3.52 -24.65 0.25
C ILE A 151 2.39 -25.21 -0.61
N GLY A 152 1.59 -26.13 -0.06
CA GLY A 152 0.42 -26.72 -0.74
C GLY A 152 -0.61 -25.64 -1.10
N TRP A 153 -0.95 -24.78 -0.15
CA TRP A 153 -1.87 -23.67 -0.37
C TRP A 153 -1.34 -22.71 -1.47
N MET A 154 -0.07 -22.28 -1.36
CA MET A 154 0.54 -21.38 -2.34
C MET A 154 0.53 -21.97 -3.75
N ASN A 155 0.83 -23.27 -3.90
CA ASN A 155 0.76 -23.96 -5.19
C ASN A 155 -0.66 -24.01 -5.78
N ALA A 156 -1.68 -24.23 -4.94
CA ALA A 156 -3.08 -24.23 -5.35
C ALA A 156 -3.54 -22.81 -5.75
N GLN A 157 -3.23 -21.82 -4.94
CA GLN A 157 -3.55 -20.41 -5.18
C GLN A 157 -2.90 -19.91 -6.47
N MET A 158 -1.62 -20.17 -6.70
CA MET A 158 -0.93 -19.83 -7.95
C MET A 158 -1.65 -20.39 -9.18
N LYS A 159 -2.16 -21.64 -9.13
CA LYS A 159 -2.90 -22.24 -10.22
C LYS A 159 -4.27 -21.58 -10.45
N ALA A 160 -4.95 -21.23 -9.36
CA ALA A 160 -6.33 -20.69 -9.40
C ALA A 160 -6.39 -19.21 -9.80
N CYS A 161 -5.41 -18.41 -9.36
CA CYS A 161 -5.49 -16.95 -9.43
C CYS A 161 -5.38 -16.38 -10.85
N THR A 162 -4.72 -17.07 -11.80
CA THR A 162 -4.51 -16.55 -13.16
C THR A 162 -4.21 -17.65 -14.18
N THR A 163 -4.23 -17.31 -15.47
CA THR A 163 -3.89 -18.24 -16.55
C THR A 163 -2.36 -18.36 -16.73
N PRO A 164 -1.86 -19.49 -17.30
CA PRO A 164 -0.44 -19.64 -17.60
C PRO A 164 0.15 -18.50 -18.44
N ALA A 165 -0.55 -18.12 -19.52
CA ALA A 165 -0.09 -17.04 -20.40
C ALA A 165 -0.04 -15.68 -19.68
N MET A 166 -1.04 -15.39 -18.83
CA MET A 166 -1.10 -14.16 -18.06
C MET A 166 -0.01 -14.14 -16.99
N SER A 167 0.23 -15.24 -16.28
CA SER A 167 1.26 -15.33 -15.26
C SER A 167 2.65 -15.03 -15.82
N ALA A 168 3.00 -15.62 -16.97
CA ALA A 168 4.25 -15.38 -17.66
C ALA A 168 4.36 -13.92 -18.17
N ARG A 169 3.27 -13.36 -18.70
CA ARG A 169 3.22 -11.97 -19.16
C ARG A 169 3.44 -10.98 -18.01
N ILE A 170 2.79 -11.20 -16.88
CA ILE A 170 2.97 -10.36 -15.67
C ILE A 170 4.42 -10.46 -15.20
N LEU A 171 5.01 -11.67 -15.16
CA LEU A 171 6.40 -11.85 -14.72
C LEU A 171 7.36 -11.07 -15.62
N ARG A 172 7.22 -11.16 -16.95
CA ARG A 172 8.05 -10.39 -17.91
C ARG A 172 7.88 -8.89 -17.71
N ALA A 173 6.65 -8.41 -17.51
CA ALA A 173 6.39 -7.01 -17.22
C ALA A 173 7.08 -6.55 -15.92
N CYS A 174 7.11 -7.41 -14.87
CA CYS A 174 7.87 -7.13 -13.65
C CYS A 174 9.38 -7.02 -13.88
N TYR A 175 9.93 -7.77 -14.85
CA TYR A 175 11.36 -7.71 -15.21
C TYR A 175 11.74 -6.39 -15.88
N ASP A 176 10.79 -5.71 -16.55
CA ASP A 176 11.01 -4.45 -17.27
C ASP A 176 10.80 -3.20 -16.39
N ILE A 177 10.27 -3.33 -15.18
CA ILE A 177 10.03 -2.20 -14.28
C ILE A 177 11.32 -1.39 -14.08
N ASP A 178 11.19 -0.06 -14.16
CA ASP A 178 12.21 0.91 -13.73
C ASP A 178 11.53 2.13 -13.12
N VAL A 179 11.65 2.28 -11.80
CA VAL A 179 11.12 3.40 -11.01
C VAL A 179 12.22 4.12 -10.22
N ALA A 180 13.48 3.97 -10.63
CA ALA A 180 14.60 4.60 -9.93
C ALA A 180 14.47 6.13 -9.88
N ALA A 181 14.06 6.75 -10.98
CA ALA A 181 13.82 8.19 -11.05
C ALA A 181 12.62 8.65 -10.23
N SER A 182 11.58 7.80 -10.11
CA SER A 182 10.39 8.06 -9.29
C SER A 182 10.70 7.92 -7.80
N ALA A 183 11.56 6.98 -7.42
CA ALA A 183 11.99 6.78 -6.04
C ALA A 183 12.64 8.05 -5.46
N ALA A 184 13.46 8.76 -6.23
CA ALA A 184 14.10 10.01 -5.83
C ALA A 184 13.11 11.18 -5.62
N LYS A 185 11.87 11.05 -6.12
CA LYS A 185 10.81 12.08 -6.00
C LYS A 185 9.83 11.79 -4.85
N VAL A 186 9.94 10.66 -4.17
CA VAL A 186 9.08 10.34 -3.03
C VAL A 186 9.36 11.30 -1.88
N THR A 187 8.33 11.93 -1.34
CA THR A 187 8.44 12.93 -0.27
C THR A 187 7.84 12.46 1.06
N CYS A 188 7.02 11.42 1.05
CA CYS A 188 6.41 10.91 2.27
C CYS A 188 7.38 10.03 3.07
N PRO A 189 7.20 9.90 4.40
CA PRO A 189 7.93 8.93 5.20
C PRO A 189 7.86 7.54 4.59
N THR A 190 8.98 6.82 4.54
CA THR A 190 9.07 5.50 3.90
C THR A 190 9.79 4.52 4.80
N LEU A 191 9.19 3.33 4.99
CA LEU A 191 9.76 2.18 5.65
C LEU A 191 10.03 1.10 4.60
N VAL A 192 11.28 0.68 4.45
CA VAL A 192 11.70 -0.42 3.57
C VAL A 192 12.15 -1.59 4.42
N LEU A 193 11.52 -2.76 4.24
CA LEU A 193 11.84 -4.00 4.91
C LEU A 193 12.30 -5.03 3.88
N HIS A 194 13.38 -5.77 4.14
CA HIS A 194 13.88 -6.76 3.18
C HIS A 194 14.57 -7.92 3.89
N SER A 195 14.26 -9.14 3.49
CA SER A 195 14.87 -10.36 4.00
C SER A 195 16.30 -10.52 3.46
N LYS A 196 17.27 -10.78 4.35
CA LYS A 196 18.70 -10.88 3.97
C LYS A 196 19.00 -12.01 3.00
N GLN A 197 18.26 -13.10 3.08
CA GLN A 197 18.47 -14.28 2.24
C GLN A 197 17.33 -14.52 1.26
N ASP A 198 16.66 -13.43 0.82
CA ASP A 198 15.57 -13.46 -0.15
C ASP A 198 16.06 -14.03 -1.49
N ALA A 199 15.48 -15.16 -1.91
CA ALA A 199 15.81 -15.84 -3.16
C ALA A 199 14.98 -15.36 -4.36
N VAL A 200 13.99 -14.49 -4.14
CA VAL A 200 13.12 -13.92 -5.19
C VAL A 200 13.67 -12.58 -5.66
N VAL A 201 13.88 -11.67 -4.71
CA VAL A 201 14.44 -10.33 -4.94
C VAL A 201 15.70 -10.19 -4.09
N PRO A 202 16.88 -9.99 -4.69
CA PRO A 202 18.13 -9.87 -3.94
C PRO A 202 18.08 -8.76 -2.89
N PHE A 203 18.63 -9.01 -1.70
CA PHE A 203 18.70 -8.05 -0.58
C PHE A 203 19.21 -6.68 -1.01
N GLU A 204 20.21 -6.66 -1.91
CA GLU A 204 20.78 -5.43 -2.45
C GLU A 204 19.74 -4.55 -3.17
N ALA A 205 18.73 -5.15 -3.81
CA ALA A 205 17.68 -4.38 -4.47
C ALA A 205 16.84 -3.55 -3.47
N GLY A 206 16.57 -4.10 -2.28
CA GLY A 206 15.91 -3.35 -1.20
C GLY A 206 16.81 -2.26 -0.63
N ARG A 207 18.12 -2.52 -0.50
CA ARG A 207 19.11 -1.54 -0.04
C ARG A 207 19.22 -0.37 -1.02
N VAL A 208 19.27 -0.66 -2.33
CA VAL A 208 19.27 0.35 -3.39
C VAL A 208 17.95 1.17 -3.36
N MET A 209 16.80 0.51 -3.23
CA MET A 209 15.51 1.20 -3.12
C MET A 209 15.50 2.19 -1.95
N ALA A 210 15.94 1.77 -0.77
CA ALA A 210 16.01 2.64 0.40
C ALA A 210 16.99 3.80 0.22
N GLY A 211 18.11 3.57 -0.45
CA GLY A 211 19.10 4.61 -0.75
C GLY A 211 18.61 5.66 -1.76
N LEU A 212 17.70 5.29 -2.67
CA LEU A 212 17.13 6.20 -3.66
C LEU A 212 15.98 7.04 -3.11
N ILE A 213 15.24 6.55 -2.10
CA ILE A 213 14.10 7.26 -1.52
C ILE A 213 14.60 8.20 -0.40
N PRO A 214 14.41 9.53 -0.52
CA PRO A 214 14.88 10.48 0.49
C PRO A 214 14.31 10.19 1.89
N GLY A 215 15.19 10.03 2.87
CA GLY A 215 14.80 9.80 4.26
C GLY A 215 14.15 8.45 4.55
N ALA A 216 14.22 7.48 3.64
CA ALA A 216 13.70 6.15 3.88
C ALA A 216 14.46 5.44 5.00
N ARG A 217 13.72 4.76 5.89
CA ARG A 217 14.27 3.88 6.91
C ARG A 217 14.34 2.46 6.36
N PHE A 218 15.53 1.87 6.37
CA PHE A 218 15.77 0.50 5.93
C PHE A 218 15.91 -0.44 7.13
N VAL A 219 15.15 -1.54 7.11
CA VAL A 219 15.17 -2.58 8.13
C VAL A 219 15.50 -3.93 7.48
N PRO A 220 16.72 -4.45 7.68
CA PRO A 220 17.07 -5.79 7.28
C PRO A 220 16.38 -6.81 8.18
N LEU A 221 15.81 -7.86 7.58
CA LEU A 221 15.14 -8.96 8.28
C LEU A 221 16.01 -10.22 8.21
N GLU A 222 16.23 -10.86 9.36
CA GLU A 222 16.95 -12.14 9.43
C GLU A 222 16.02 -13.28 9.01
N SER A 223 15.77 -13.35 7.71
CA SER A 223 14.85 -14.33 7.09
C SER A 223 15.38 -14.79 5.75
N ARG A 224 14.94 -16.00 5.35
CA ARG A 224 15.10 -16.57 4.01
C ARG A 224 13.86 -16.40 3.17
N SER A 225 12.72 -16.18 3.81
CA SER A 225 11.43 -15.99 3.14
C SER A 225 11.39 -14.62 2.47
N HIS A 226 10.89 -14.59 1.23
CA HIS A 226 10.66 -13.33 0.50
C HIS A 226 9.76 -12.38 1.29
N LEU A 227 8.71 -12.92 1.89
CA LEU A 227 7.84 -12.23 2.83
C LEU A 227 7.75 -13.11 4.10
N PRO A 228 8.14 -12.60 5.29
CA PRO A 228 8.15 -13.38 6.51
C PRO A 228 6.80 -14.02 6.84
N MET A 229 6.82 -15.28 7.19
CA MET A 229 5.66 -16.06 7.61
C MET A 229 5.39 -15.85 9.11
N ALA A 230 4.19 -16.19 9.60
CA ALA A 230 3.82 -16.02 11.00
C ALA A 230 4.77 -16.77 11.97
N ASN A 231 5.32 -17.90 11.54
CA ASN A 231 6.28 -18.73 12.28
C ASN A 231 7.75 -18.35 12.05
N ASP A 232 8.03 -17.37 11.17
CA ASP A 232 9.38 -16.83 10.96
C ASP A 232 9.77 -15.92 12.12
N PRO A 233 10.92 -16.09 12.77
CA PRO A 233 11.39 -15.17 13.82
C PRO A 233 11.43 -13.70 13.40
N ALA A 234 11.72 -13.43 12.13
CA ALA A 234 11.74 -12.07 11.57
C ALA A 234 10.34 -11.42 11.51
N TRP A 235 9.25 -12.20 11.61
CA TRP A 235 7.90 -11.67 11.64
C TRP A 235 7.66 -10.71 12.81
N GLN A 236 8.21 -10.99 13.99
CA GLN A 236 8.05 -10.12 15.16
C GLN A 236 8.74 -8.76 14.96
N VAL A 237 9.91 -8.77 14.33
CA VAL A 237 10.63 -7.53 13.96
C VAL A 237 9.80 -6.75 12.95
N LEU A 238 9.37 -7.38 11.86
CA LEU A 238 8.54 -6.74 10.84
C LEU A 238 7.28 -6.14 11.45
N ARG A 239 6.55 -6.92 12.26
CA ARG A 239 5.32 -6.48 12.92
C ARG A 239 5.55 -5.25 13.80
N SER A 240 6.59 -5.27 14.63
CA SER A 240 6.94 -4.15 15.51
C SER A 240 7.27 -2.89 14.71
N GLU A 241 8.05 -3.02 13.63
CA GLU A 241 8.46 -1.91 12.78
C GLU A 241 7.28 -1.29 12.02
N VAL A 242 6.37 -2.13 11.50
CA VAL A 242 5.15 -1.67 10.81
C VAL A 242 4.24 -0.93 11.79
N LEU A 243 3.96 -1.50 12.97
CA LEU A 243 3.11 -0.85 13.98
C LEU A 243 3.69 0.47 14.47
N SER A 244 5.00 0.52 14.73
CA SER A 244 5.70 1.75 15.12
C SER A 244 5.64 2.82 14.03
N PHE A 245 5.79 2.42 12.77
CA PHE A 245 5.68 3.32 11.63
C PHE A 245 4.26 3.88 11.48
N LEU A 246 3.23 3.03 11.55
CA LEU A 246 1.82 3.46 11.48
C LEU A 246 1.49 4.42 12.62
N ALA A 247 1.87 4.11 13.86
CA ALA A 247 1.66 5.00 15.01
C ALA A 247 2.35 6.36 14.83
N ALA A 248 3.54 6.39 14.22
CA ALA A 248 4.24 7.65 13.92
C ALA A 248 3.54 8.47 12.84
N ILE A 249 2.91 7.84 11.84
CA ILE A 249 2.10 8.50 10.82
C ILE A 249 0.82 9.06 11.45
N ASP A 250 0.11 8.28 12.27
CA ASP A 250 -1.11 8.72 12.96
C ASP A 250 -0.82 9.92 13.87
N ALA A 251 0.29 9.88 14.62
CA ALA A 251 0.71 10.99 15.46
C ALA A 251 1.06 12.27 14.66
N ARG A 252 1.55 12.13 13.44
CA ARG A 252 1.78 13.27 12.53
C ARG A 252 0.47 13.83 11.99
N GLY A 253 -0.48 12.96 11.64
CA GLY A 253 -1.83 13.32 11.23
C GLY A 253 -2.57 14.10 12.33
N THR A 254 -2.44 13.65 13.58
CA THR A 254 -3.00 14.35 14.75
C THR A 254 -2.25 15.62 15.10
N LYS A 255 -0.93 15.71 14.86
CA LYS A 255 -0.11 16.94 15.05
C LYS A 255 -0.30 17.98 13.96
N ALA A 256 -0.76 17.59 12.77
CA ALA A 256 -1.04 18.55 11.69
C ALA A 256 -2.28 19.40 11.97
N ILE A 257 -2.95 19.22 13.13
CA ILE A 257 -4.06 20.05 13.57
C ILE A 257 -3.86 20.52 15.04
N PRO A 258 -2.76 21.24 15.35
CA PRO A 258 -2.66 21.94 16.65
C PRO A 258 -3.81 22.93 16.85
N VAL A 259 -4.40 23.41 15.76
CA VAL A 259 -5.45 24.40 15.68
C VAL A 259 -6.78 23.92 16.26
N LEU A 260 -7.08 22.60 16.23
CA LEU A 260 -8.32 22.08 16.83
C LEU A 260 -8.24 21.92 18.36
N THR A 261 -7.04 21.86 18.94
CA THR A 261 -6.86 21.76 20.40
C THR A 261 -7.14 23.08 21.11
N GLY A 262 -7.09 24.22 20.41
CA GLY A 262 -7.42 25.55 20.92
C GLY A 262 -8.89 25.95 20.76
N LEU A 263 -9.73 25.07 20.19
CA LEU A 263 -11.14 25.35 20.02
C LEU A 263 -11.94 25.00 21.30
N THR A 264 -12.82 25.93 21.68
CA THR A 264 -13.84 25.65 22.70
C THR A 264 -14.80 24.56 22.20
N GLN A 265 -15.49 23.89 23.11
CA GLN A 265 -16.50 22.89 22.77
C GLN A 265 -17.54 23.43 21.78
N ARG A 266 -17.90 24.71 21.92
CA ARG A 266 -18.89 25.37 21.06
C ARG A 266 -18.34 25.64 19.66
N GLU A 267 -17.12 26.10 19.55
CA GLU A 267 -16.43 26.31 18.28
C GLU A 267 -16.25 24.98 17.53
N ARG A 268 -15.95 23.91 18.25
CA ARG A 268 -15.84 22.57 17.67
C ARG A 268 -17.19 22.08 17.11
N GLN A 269 -18.32 22.29 17.84
CA GLN A 269 -19.66 21.95 17.35
C GLN A 269 -20.02 22.74 16.08
N VAL A 270 -19.68 24.03 16.03
CA VAL A 270 -19.89 24.86 14.84
C VAL A 270 -19.05 24.36 13.67
N LEU A 271 -17.77 24.06 13.90
CA LEU A 271 -16.86 23.57 12.88
C LEU A 271 -17.30 22.19 12.32
N GLU A 272 -17.81 21.31 13.15
CA GLU A 272 -18.39 20.01 12.75
C GLU A 272 -19.53 20.21 11.74
N LEU A 273 -20.46 21.12 12.01
CA LEU A 273 -21.58 21.42 11.10
C LEU A 273 -21.13 22.16 9.83
N VAL A 274 -20.09 22.98 9.94
CA VAL A 274 -19.44 23.61 8.79
C VAL A 274 -18.83 22.57 7.86
N ALA A 275 -18.12 21.57 8.43
CA ALA A 275 -17.53 20.47 7.68
C ALA A 275 -18.58 19.62 6.93
N ARG A 276 -19.79 19.51 7.50
CA ARG A 276 -20.96 18.89 6.83
C ARG A 276 -21.62 19.79 5.77
N GLY A 277 -21.08 20.99 5.51
CA GLY A 277 -21.62 21.91 4.53
C GLY A 277 -22.90 22.66 4.96
N ARG A 278 -23.24 22.66 6.27
CA ARG A 278 -24.44 23.32 6.78
C ARG A 278 -24.29 24.84 6.70
N GLY A 279 -25.29 25.55 6.18
CA GLY A 279 -25.35 27.02 6.19
C GLY A 279 -25.60 27.58 7.60
N ASN A 280 -25.29 28.87 7.81
CA ASN A 280 -25.37 29.52 9.13
C ASN A 280 -26.75 29.42 9.78
N GLU A 281 -27.83 29.52 9.00
CA GLU A 281 -29.21 29.38 9.50
C GLU A 281 -29.47 27.99 10.05
N ARG A 282 -28.98 26.95 9.36
CA ARG A 282 -29.13 25.57 9.77
C ARG A 282 -28.28 25.25 10.99
N ILE A 283 -27.05 25.78 11.05
CA ILE A 283 -26.20 25.69 12.25
C ILE A 283 -26.84 26.36 13.44
N ALA A 284 -27.43 27.54 13.26
CA ALA A 284 -28.15 28.28 14.28
C ALA A 284 -29.33 27.46 14.85
N ALA A 285 -30.14 26.87 13.96
CA ALA A 285 -31.26 26.01 14.35
C ALA A 285 -30.82 24.75 15.09
N GLU A 286 -29.80 24.03 14.55
CA GLU A 286 -29.30 22.78 15.15
C GLU A 286 -28.63 22.99 16.53
N LEU A 287 -28.02 24.15 16.75
CA LEU A 287 -27.31 24.48 17.99
C LEU A 287 -28.09 25.36 18.96
N GLY A 288 -29.31 25.78 18.63
CA GLY A 288 -30.13 26.70 19.45
C GLY A 288 -29.48 28.07 19.62
N LEU A 289 -28.88 28.61 18.56
CA LEU A 289 -28.18 29.90 18.56
C LEU A 289 -28.87 30.92 17.64
N ALA A 290 -28.59 32.20 17.90
CA ALA A 290 -28.90 33.23 16.92
C ALA A 290 -27.93 33.18 15.73
N ASN A 291 -28.41 33.52 14.52
CA ASN A 291 -27.57 33.54 13.30
C ASN A 291 -26.36 34.49 13.45
N LYS A 292 -26.52 35.62 14.15
CA LYS A 292 -25.43 36.54 14.48
C LYS A 292 -24.35 35.87 15.33
N THR A 293 -24.73 35.03 16.29
CA THR A 293 -23.80 34.29 17.15
C THR A 293 -22.99 33.24 16.35
N VAL A 294 -23.65 32.56 15.40
CA VAL A 294 -22.96 31.60 14.50
C VAL A 294 -21.93 32.33 13.63
N ARG A 295 -22.27 33.52 13.09
CA ARG A 295 -21.32 34.33 12.33
C ARG A 295 -20.10 34.72 13.15
N ASN A 296 -20.29 35.15 14.40
CA ASN A 296 -19.19 35.50 15.29
C ASN A 296 -18.30 34.29 15.59
N HIS A 297 -18.89 33.13 15.87
CA HIS A 297 -18.10 31.87 16.03
C HIS A 297 -17.33 31.54 14.78
N LEU A 298 -17.91 31.70 13.59
CA LEU A 298 -17.21 31.45 12.33
C LEU A 298 -16.03 32.40 12.11
N THR A 299 -16.18 33.68 12.39
CA THR A 299 -15.07 34.64 12.29
C THR A 299 -13.93 34.25 13.21
N HIS A 300 -14.22 33.98 14.49
CA HIS A 300 -13.19 33.54 15.44
C HIS A 300 -12.59 32.15 15.07
N LEU A 301 -13.37 31.28 14.45
CA LEU A 301 -12.89 30.00 13.94
C LEU A 301 -11.91 30.20 12.80
N LEU A 302 -12.23 31.04 11.81
CA LEU A 302 -11.34 31.33 10.69
C LEU A 302 -10.02 31.90 11.19
N ASP A 303 -10.06 32.86 12.12
CA ASP A 303 -8.86 33.43 12.75
C ASP A 303 -8.04 32.38 13.50
N LYS A 304 -8.69 31.53 14.32
CA LYS A 304 -8.01 30.46 15.06
C LYS A 304 -7.44 29.37 14.18
N LEU A 305 -8.09 29.09 13.04
CA LEU A 305 -7.68 28.09 12.06
C LEU A 305 -6.62 28.63 11.09
N ASP A 306 -6.29 29.93 11.18
CA ASP A 306 -5.39 30.62 10.25
C ASP A 306 -5.80 30.41 8.78
N VAL A 307 -7.11 30.53 8.51
CA VAL A 307 -7.71 30.42 7.17
C VAL A 307 -8.58 31.64 6.87
N THR A 308 -8.66 31.99 5.60
CA THR A 308 -9.37 33.22 5.18
C THR A 308 -10.79 32.98 4.70
N THR A 309 -11.10 31.72 4.30
CA THR A 309 -12.40 31.40 3.72
C THR A 309 -13.07 30.22 4.45
N ARG A 310 -14.40 30.22 4.38
CA ARG A 310 -15.22 29.09 4.86
C ARG A 310 -14.86 27.77 4.15
N SER A 311 -14.53 27.84 2.86
CA SER A 311 -14.16 26.66 2.07
C SER A 311 -12.85 26.04 2.56
N GLU A 312 -11.85 26.85 2.90
CA GLU A 312 -10.60 26.41 3.53
C GLU A 312 -10.88 25.77 4.89
N ALA A 313 -11.75 26.37 5.72
CA ALA A 313 -12.14 25.78 7.00
C ALA A 313 -12.86 24.43 6.84
N ILE A 314 -13.67 24.24 5.80
CA ILE A 314 -14.32 22.95 5.47
C ILE A 314 -13.28 21.90 5.13
N VAL A 315 -12.31 22.22 4.28
CA VAL A 315 -11.23 21.31 3.87
C VAL A 315 -10.42 20.90 5.11
N LEU A 316 -9.94 21.85 5.87
CA LEU A 316 -9.15 21.63 7.09
C LEU A 316 -9.91 20.79 8.12
N ALA A 317 -11.20 21.05 8.32
CA ALA A 317 -12.04 20.31 9.25
C ALA A 317 -12.26 18.86 8.80
N ARG A 318 -12.45 18.62 7.50
CA ARG A 318 -12.60 17.27 6.92
C ARG A 318 -11.31 16.49 6.97
N ASP A 319 -10.18 17.13 6.70
CA ASP A 319 -8.85 16.52 6.86
C ASP A 319 -8.58 16.16 8.33
N ALA A 320 -9.22 16.86 9.25
CA ALA A 320 -9.22 16.59 10.68
C ALA A 320 -10.20 15.49 11.13
N GLY A 321 -10.92 14.88 10.20
CA GLY A 321 -11.92 13.84 10.49
C GLY A 321 -13.27 14.37 10.99
N LEU A 322 -13.52 15.69 10.91
CA LEU A 322 -14.82 16.28 11.24
C LEU A 322 -15.79 16.20 10.03
N GLY A 323 -17.10 16.15 10.32
CA GLY A 323 -18.14 16.19 9.27
C GLY A 323 -18.48 14.84 8.64
N SER A 324 -17.87 13.74 9.04
CA SER A 324 -18.29 12.39 8.65
C SER A 324 -19.53 11.97 9.45
N ASP A 325 -20.57 11.53 8.76
CA ASP A 325 -21.70 10.87 9.41
C ASP A 325 -21.20 9.52 9.98
N ARG A 326 -21.23 9.38 11.32
CA ARG A 326 -21.05 8.10 12.00
C ARG A 326 -22.33 7.30 11.95
#